data_cee60267ed793c63a48bc9fc980d1883
#
_entry.id   cee60267ed793c63a48bc9fc980d1883
#
_cell.length_a   1.000
_cell.length_b   1.000
_cell.length_c   1.000
_cell.angle_alpha   90.00
_cell.angle_beta   90.00
_cell.angle_gamma   90.00
#
_symmetry.space_group_name_H-M   'P 1'
#
loop_
_entity.id
_entity.type
_entity.pdbx_description
1 polymer ?
#
loop_
_entity_poly.entity_id
_entity_poly.type
_entity_poly.pdbx_seq_one_letter_code
_entity_poly.pdbx_strand_id
1 'polypeptide(L)'
;MEHVALASKSKAPKGKNEDPLPFLRKATSKFPFESSTSTGGQALKRRSLGPMDRIFQKERRDELDLTIAFFFYQNFISFNVARSPLFVEMCRALTQGASSRYMPPGSENLRTTLLTKAKKEVEKMLEPIKSTWPTSGVNIVSDGWTDLARHPLINFMVSSLNGPVFLKAVDTLGEYKDAQFMGELFIRVVEEVGVDSCVQIITDNAPVCNATGMIVEAKYPQVFWTPCIVHSLNFTLKSIASDVL
;
A
#
# COMPACT_ATOMS: atom_id res chain seq x y z
N MET A 1 -26.11 -46.17 -27.08
CA MET A 1 -25.41 -46.94 -26.05
C MET A 1 -24.21 -46.13 -25.58
N GLU A 2 -24.45 -45.54 -24.47
CA GLU A 2 -23.70 -45.44 -23.18
C GLU A 2 -22.39 -44.66 -23.26
N HIS A 3 -22.42 -43.45 -22.77
CA HIS A 3 -22.07 -42.93 -21.46
C HIS A 3 -20.80 -43.52 -20.86
N VAL A 4 -19.77 -42.69 -20.70
CA VAL A 4 -19.05 -42.56 -19.42
C VAL A 4 -18.45 -41.17 -19.29
N ALA A 5 -18.99 -40.37 -18.36
CA ALA A 5 -18.41 -39.17 -17.83
C ALA A 5 -17.33 -39.52 -16.81
N LEU A 6 -16.14 -38.95 -16.93
CA LEU A 6 -15.15 -38.94 -15.86
C LEU A 6 -14.75 -37.50 -15.55
N ALA A 7 -15.46 -36.93 -14.57
CA ALA A 7 -15.08 -35.71 -13.90
C ALA A 7 -13.93 -36.02 -12.92
N SER A 8 -12.70 -35.72 -13.29
CA SER A 8 -11.59 -35.70 -12.35
C SER A 8 -11.54 -34.34 -11.65
N LYS A 9 -11.96 -34.28 -10.40
CA LYS A 9 -11.73 -33.16 -9.49
C LYS A 9 -10.24 -33.08 -9.18
N SER A 10 -9.51 -32.21 -9.90
CA SER A 10 -8.18 -31.82 -9.47
C SER A 10 -8.31 -30.89 -8.25
N LYS A 11 -7.89 -31.38 -7.08
CA LYS A 11 -7.69 -30.53 -5.89
C LYS A 11 -6.62 -29.51 -6.20
N ALA A 12 -7.01 -28.22 -6.17
CA ALA A 12 -6.06 -27.12 -6.16
C ALA A 12 -5.09 -27.30 -4.97
N PRO A 13 -3.79 -27.04 -5.17
CA PRO A 13 -2.84 -27.08 -4.07
C PRO A 13 -3.23 -26.00 -3.06
N LYS A 14 -3.34 -26.38 -1.78
CA LYS A 14 -3.45 -25.44 -0.67
C LYS A 14 -2.17 -24.62 -0.64
N GLY A 15 -2.21 -23.43 -1.23
CA GLY A 15 -1.19 -22.42 -1.06
C GLY A 15 -1.07 -22.13 0.43
N LYS A 16 0.14 -22.27 0.96
CA LYS A 16 0.48 -21.75 2.28
C LYS A 16 0.12 -20.27 2.26
N ASN A 17 -0.75 -19.86 3.18
CA ASN A 17 -1.00 -18.45 3.47
C ASN A 17 0.31 -17.86 4.00
N GLU A 18 1.16 -17.41 3.10
CA GLU A 18 2.28 -16.53 3.45
C GLU A 18 1.65 -15.17 3.73
N ASP A 19 1.80 -14.73 4.96
CA ASP A 19 1.34 -13.43 5.46
C ASP A 19 2.01 -12.34 4.59
N PRO A 20 1.26 -11.55 3.79
CA PRO A 20 1.86 -10.65 2.81
C PRO A 20 2.69 -9.51 3.41
N LEU A 21 2.70 -9.37 4.75
CA LEU A 21 3.38 -8.27 5.43
C LEU A 21 4.00 -8.68 6.78
N PRO A 22 5.07 -9.53 6.77
CA PRO A 22 5.71 -9.99 8.02
C PRO A 22 6.33 -8.85 8.86
N PHE A 23 6.57 -7.68 8.27
CA PHE A 23 7.10 -6.52 8.97
C PHE A 23 6.06 -5.79 9.83
N LEU A 24 4.77 -5.85 9.49
CA LEU A 24 3.69 -5.26 10.29
C LEU A 24 3.45 -6.03 11.60
N ARG A 25 3.71 -7.33 11.64
CA ARG A 25 3.72 -8.10 12.90
C ARG A 25 4.78 -7.59 13.89
N LYS A 26 5.93 -7.10 13.41
CA LYS A 26 6.94 -6.50 14.29
C LYS A 26 6.48 -5.17 14.92
N ALA A 27 5.62 -4.41 14.23
CA ALA A 27 5.05 -3.18 14.77
C ALA A 27 3.98 -3.47 15.83
N THR A 28 3.18 -4.53 15.65
CA THR A 28 2.12 -4.94 16.62
C THR A 28 2.64 -5.81 17.75
N SER A 29 3.76 -6.54 17.60
CA SER A 29 4.34 -7.41 18.62
C SER A 29 5.11 -6.66 19.73
N LYS A 30 5.26 -5.35 19.65
CA LYS A 30 5.85 -4.52 20.71
C LYS A 30 4.89 -4.21 21.88
N PHE A 31 3.68 -4.74 21.84
CA PHE A 31 2.69 -4.52 22.90
C PHE A 31 2.39 -5.83 23.63
N PRO A 32 3.11 -6.17 24.71
CA PRO A 32 2.67 -7.21 25.62
C PRO A 32 1.43 -6.70 26.36
N PHE A 33 0.29 -7.34 26.09
CA PHE A 33 -0.92 -7.16 26.88
C PHE A 33 -0.74 -7.91 28.22
N GLU A 34 -0.29 -7.23 29.25
CA GLU A 34 -0.34 -7.74 30.63
C GLU A 34 -1.71 -7.44 31.23
N SER A 35 -2.51 -8.51 31.38
CA SER A 35 -3.74 -8.47 32.15
C SER A 35 -3.42 -8.46 33.65
N SER A 36 -3.41 -7.31 34.28
CA SER A 36 -3.43 -7.22 35.74
C SER A 36 -4.87 -7.13 36.22
N THR A 37 -5.37 -8.25 36.74
CA THR A 37 -6.57 -8.28 37.59
C THR A 37 -6.26 -7.68 38.96
N SER A 38 -6.85 -6.55 39.30
CA SER A 38 -6.90 -6.06 40.68
C SER A 38 -8.33 -5.71 41.08
N THR A 39 -8.89 -6.56 41.93
CA THR A 39 -10.05 -6.33 42.81
C THR A 39 -9.73 -5.24 43.82
N GLY A 40 -10.61 -4.27 43.99
CA GLY A 40 -10.57 -3.34 45.14
C GLY A 40 -11.20 -1.98 44.86
N GLY A 41 -12.50 -1.85 45.18
CA GLY A 41 -13.19 -0.56 45.17
C GLY A 41 -12.74 0.36 46.29
N GLN A 42 -12.16 1.49 45.91
CA GLN A 42 -12.14 2.71 46.73
C GLN A 42 -12.19 3.92 45.79
N ALA A 43 -13.12 4.85 46.09
CA ALA A 43 -13.25 6.10 45.35
C ALA A 43 -11.98 6.96 45.55
N LEU A 44 -11.07 6.89 44.61
CA LEU A 44 -9.82 7.66 44.59
C LEU A 44 -10.11 9.10 44.16
N LYS A 45 -9.84 10.05 45.06
CA LYS A 45 -9.72 11.49 44.78
C LYS A 45 -8.86 11.67 43.48
N ARG A 46 -9.37 12.45 42.52
CA ARG A 46 -8.68 12.83 41.30
C ARG A 46 -7.32 13.44 41.61
N ARG A 47 -6.25 12.65 41.55
CA ARG A 47 -4.89 13.17 41.51
C ARG A 47 -4.72 13.90 40.16
N SER A 48 -4.29 15.15 40.19
CA SER A 48 -3.84 15.84 39.00
C SER A 48 -2.62 15.10 38.47
N LEU A 49 -2.70 14.67 37.21
CA LEU A 49 -1.60 13.96 36.51
C LEU A 49 -0.35 14.85 36.48
N GLY A 50 0.77 14.29 36.86
CA GLY A 50 2.08 14.93 36.72
C GLY A 50 2.44 15.22 35.25
N PRO A 51 3.42 16.12 35.01
CA PRO A 51 3.86 16.43 33.64
C PRO A 51 4.28 15.18 32.85
N MET A 52 4.98 14.23 33.48
CA MET A 52 5.40 12.96 32.87
C MET A 52 4.21 12.07 32.53
N ASP A 53 3.22 11.93 33.41
CA ASP A 53 2.01 11.15 33.16
C ASP A 53 1.22 11.68 31.93
N ARG A 54 1.23 13.01 31.76
CA ARG A 54 0.59 13.64 30.59
C ARG A 54 1.32 13.33 29.30
N ILE A 55 2.64 13.26 29.30
CA ILE A 55 3.47 12.91 28.14
C ILE A 55 3.20 11.46 27.77
N PHE A 56 3.28 10.51 28.71
CA PHE A 56 2.99 9.09 28.45
C PHE A 56 1.56 8.84 27.95
N GLN A 57 0.57 9.58 28.50
CA GLN A 57 -0.81 9.47 28.01
C GLN A 57 -0.97 10.03 26.60
N LYS A 58 -0.21 11.06 26.23
CA LYS A 58 -0.23 11.62 24.89
C LYS A 58 0.41 10.65 23.88
N GLU A 59 1.58 10.12 24.19
CA GLU A 59 2.26 9.13 23.36
C GLU A 59 1.39 7.89 23.11
N ARG A 60 0.80 7.34 24.17
CA ARG A 60 -0.12 6.19 24.05
C ARG A 60 -1.35 6.50 23.21
N ARG A 61 -1.88 7.72 23.30
CA ARG A 61 -3.00 8.15 22.43
C ARG A 61 -2.56 8.23 20.96
N ASP A 62 -1.41 8.84 20.71
CA ASP A 62 -0.87 8.96 19.35
C ASP A 62 -0.62 7.58 18.72
N GLU A 63 -0.15 6.60 19.49
CA GLU A 63 0.00 5.20 19.05
C GLU A 63 -1.33 4.53 18.73
N LEU A 64 -2.35 4.71 19.58
CA LEU A 64 -3.69 4.17 19.35
C LEU A 64 -4.33 4.79 18.10
N ASP A 65 -4.22 6.09 17.94
CA ASP A 65 -4.75 6.80 16.77
C ASP A 65 -4.09 6.31 15.49
N LEU A 66 -2.77 6.10 15.52
CA LEU A 66 -2.03 5.58 14.37
C LEU A 66 -2.40 4.11 14.07
N THR A 67 -2.60 3.29 15.09
CA THR A 67 -3.05 1.89 14.93
C THR A 67 -4.43 1.84 14.27
N ILE A 68 -5.37 2.68 14.72
CA ILE A 68 -6.70 2.79 14.11
C ILE A 68 -6.58 3.29 12.66
N ALA A 69 -5.71 4.25 12.40
CA ALA A 69 -5.49 4.77 11.05
C ALA A 69 -4.97 3.67 10.10
N PHE A 70 -3.98 2.89 10.51
CA PHE A 70 -3.52 1.75 9.73
C PHE A 70 -4.61 0.71 9.51
N PHE A 71 -5.44 0.43 10.50
CA PHE A 71 -6.58 -0.47 10.34
C PHE A 71 -7.53 0.01 9.23
N PHE A 72 -7.85 1.30 9.17
CA PHE A 72 -8.67 1.87 8.12
C PHE A 72 -8.01 1.77 6.74
N TYR A 73 -6.72 2.12 6.64
CA TYR A 73 -6.02 2.17 5.36
C TYR A 73 -5.79 0.79 4.76
N GLN A 74 -5.33 -0.17 5.55
CA GLN A 74 -5.04 -1.53 5.09
C GLN A 74 -6.27 -2.31 4.66
N ASN A 75 -7.41 -2.03 5.30
CA ASN A 75 -8.66 -2.73 5.02
C ASN A 75 -9.59 -1.92 4.11
N PHE A 76 -9.12 -0.82 3.53
CA PHE A 76 -9.91 0.04 2.64
C PHE A 76 -11.23 0.49 3.26
N ILE A 77 -11.25 0.73 4.59
CA ILE A 77 -12.47 1.09 5.31
C ILE A 77 -12.81 2.55 5.00
N SER A 78 -14.03 2.79 4.55
CA SER A 78 -14.53 4.14 4.31
C SER A 78 -14.40 5.01 5.58
N PHE A 79 -13.89 6.23 5.43
CA PHE A 79 -13.74 7.18 6.54
C PHE A 79 -15.09 7.60 7.16
N ASN A 80 -16.22 7.33 6.48
CA ASN A 80 -17.54 7.52 7.06
C ASN A 80 -17.79 6.60 8.28
N VAL A 81 -17.15 5.44 8.33
CA VAL A 81 -17.25 4.53 9.49
C VAL A 81 -16.73 5.21 10.76
N ALA A 82 -15.72 6.08 10.67
CA ALA A 82 -15.22 6.83 11.82
C ALA A 82 -16.24 7.82 12.41
N ARG A 83 -17.33 8.13 11.69
CA ARG A 83 -18.44 8.95 12.18
C ARG A 83 -19.54 8.11 12.85
N SER A 84 -19.47 6.78 12.77
CA SER A 84 -20.46 5.89 13.37
C SER A 84 -20.40 5.96 14.90
N PRO A 85 -21.54 6.18 15.59
CA PRO A 85 -21.58 6.10 17.06
C PRO A 85 -21.12 4.75 17.60
N LEU A 86 -21.44 3.65 16.87
CA LEU A 86 -21.04 2.30 17.26
C LEU A 86 -19.52 2.10 17.19
N PHE A 87 -18.85 2.67 16.20
CA PHE A 87 -17.38 2.63 16.12
C PHE A 87 -16.74 3.35 17.33
N VAL A 88 -17.25 4.53 17.66
CA VAL A 88 -16.79 5.31 18.81
C VAL A 88 -17.03 4.55 20.13
N GLU A 89 -18.19 3.92 20.27
CA GLU A 89 -18.54 3.13 21.44
C GLU A 89 -17.67 1.87 21.57
N MET A 90 -17.45 1.16 20.46
CA MET A 90 -16.53 0.02 20.41
C MET A 90 -15.11 0.41 20.86
N CYS A 91 -14.56 1.49 20.33
CA CYS A 91 -13.23 1.97 20.73
C CYS A 91 -13.17 2.35 22.21
N ARG A 92 -14.22 2.97 22.74
CA ARG A 92 -14.32 3.27 24.19
C ARG A 92 -14.38 2.02 25.04
N ALA A 93 -15.18 1.03 24.63
CA ALA A 93 -15.29 -0.25 25.35
C ALA A 93 -13.96 -1.00 25.39
N LEU A 94 -13.23 -1.04 24.26
CA LEU A 94 -11.91 -1.68 24.18
C LEU A 94 -10.83 -0.97 25.02
N THR A 95 -10.98 0.33 25.26
CA THR A 95 -10.03 1.13 26.06
C THR A 95 -10.43 1.28 27.52
N GLN A 96 -11.53 0.62 27.97
CA GLN A 96 -11.95 0.63 29.37
C GLN A 96 -10.86 0.06 30.27
N GLY A 97 -10.36 0.88 31.18
CA GLY A 97 -9.27 0.55 32.11
C GLY A 97 -7.96 1.30 31.88
N ALA A 98 -7.62 1.67 30.66
CA ALA A 98 -6.39 2.42 30.35
C ALA A 98 -6.63 3.93 30.19
N SER A 99 -7.79 4.33 29.67
CA SER A 99 -8.19 5.73 29.55
C SER A 99 -9.69 5.83 29.30
N SER A 100 -10.49 5.97 30.34
CA SER A 100 -11.97 6.08 30.25
C SER A 100 -12.48 7.27 29.41
N ARG A 101 -11.59 8.06 28.82
CA ARG A 101 -11.89 9.24 28.01
C ARG A 101 -11.25 9.19 26.62
N TYR A 102 -10.81 8.01 26.17
CA TYR A 102 -10.30 7.90 24.81
C TYR A 102 -11.41 8.17 23.79
N MET A 103 -11.12 9.05 22.85
CA MET A 103 -11.95 9.33 21.69
C MET A 103 -11.15 8.91 20.45
N PRO A 104 -11.66 7.95 19.65
CA PRO A 104 -11.00 7.56 18.43
C PRO A 104 -10.96 8.70 17.41
N PRO A 105 -10.02 8.66 16.46
CA PRO A 105 -9.90 9.69 15.44
C PRO A 105 -11.15 9.76 14.55
N GLY A 106 -11.62 10.97 14.30
CA GLY A 106 -12.71 11.21 13.36
C GLY A 106 -12.21 11.12 11.90
N SER A 107 -13.17 11.09 10.97
CA SER A 107 -12.90 10.94 9.52
C SER A 107 -11.96 12.02 8.97
N GLU A 108 -12.02 13.24 9.44
CA GLU A 108 -11.14 14.32 9.00
C GLU A 108 -9.70 14.09 9.42
N ASN A 109 -9.48 13.71 10.69
CA ASN A 109 -8.14 13.42 11.20
C ASN A 109 -7.51 12.21 10.50
N LEU A 110 -8.31 11.16 10.19
CA LEU A 110 -7.88 10.02 9.38
C LEU A 110 -7.42 10.46 7.98
N ARG A 111 -8.18 11.34 7.34
CA ARG A 111 -7.90 11.79 5.97
C ARG A 111 -6.72 12.75 5.86
N THR A 112 -6.37 13.45 6.91
CA THR A 112 -5.35 14.52 6.88
C THR A 112 -4.14 14.16 7.74
N THR A 113 -4.20 14.50 9.03
CA THR A 113 -3.05 14.42 9.96
C THR A 113 -2.52 12.99 10.11
N LEU A 114 -3.42 12.02 10.33
CA LEU A 114 -3.01 10.62 10.53
C LEU A 114 -2.53 9.99 9.23
N LEU A 115 -3.12 10.34 8.09
CA LEU A 115 -2.63 9.89 6.79
C LEU A 115 -1.18 10.38 6.55
N THR A 116 -0.90 11.63 6.86
CA THR A 116 0.45 12.20 6.75
C THR A 116 1.44 11.50 7.69
N LYS A 117 1.03 11.26 8.95
CA LYS A 117 1.86 10.49 9.91
C LYS A 117 2.10 9.06 9.43
N ALA A 118 1.04 8.37 8.97
CA ALA A 118 1.15 7.00 8.47
C ALA A 118 2.08 6.90 7.26
N LYS A 119 1.96 7.81 6.28
CA LYS A 119 2.90 7.88 5.15
C LYS A 119 4.34 8.02 5.60
N LYS A 120 4.59 8.88 6.59
CA LYS A 120 5.93 9.10 7.15
C LYS A 120 6.50 7.85 7.85
N GLU A 121 5.67 7.10 8.55
CA GLU A 121 6.08 5.83 9.15
C GLU A 121 6.36 4.76 8.10
N VAL A 122 5.51 4.65 7.06
CA VAL A 122 5.76 3.75 5.92
C VAL A 122 7.07 4.11 5.22
N GLU A 123 7.32 5.39 4.99
CA GLU A 123 8.58 5.85 4.36
C GLU A 123 9.81 5.44 5.16
N LYS A 124 9.79 5.59 6.50
CA LYS A 124 10.87 5.09 7.37
C LYS A 124 11.07 3.57 7.28
N MET A 125 9.95 2.81 7.12
CA MET A 125 10.05 1.36 6.96
C MET A 125 10.60 0.96 5.60
N LEU A 126 10.41 1.78 4.57
CA LEU A 126 10.93 1.56 3.22
C LEU A 126 12.40 1.97 3.06
N GLU A 127 12.93 2.82 3.94
CA GLU A 127 14.31 3.31 3.87
C GLU A 127 15.37 2.19 3.75
N PRO A 128 15.30 1.09 4.55
CA PRO A 128 16.25 -0.02 4.39
C PRO A 128 16.16 -0.72 3.04
N ILE A 129 14.99 -0.72 2.40
CA ILE A 129 14.79 -1.30 1.06
C ILE A 129 15.37 -0.35 0.01
N LYS A 130 15.03 0.94 0.10
CA LYS A 130 15.48 1.96 -0.85
C LYS A 130 17.01 2.15 -0.81
N SER A 131 17.63 2.04 0.35
CA SER A 131 19.08 2.17 0.51
C SER A 131 19.89 1.11 -0.26
N THR A 132 19.27 -0.01 -0.65
CA THR A 132 19.91 -1.06 -1.45
C THR A 132 19.83 -0.81 -2.97
N TRP A 133 18.96 0.08 -3.43
CA TRP A 133 18.71 0.31 -4.85
C TRP A 133 19.95 0.68 -5.66
N PRO A 134 20.86 1.56 -5.15
CA PRO A 134 22.06 1.92 -5.91
C PRO A 134 23.03 0.75 -6.15
N THR A 135 22.98 -0.28 -5.29
CA THR A 135 23.88 -1.44 -5.41
C THR A 135 23.26 -2.63 -6.10
N SER A 136 21.92 -2.81 -5.95
CA SER A 136 21.21 -3.97 -6.51
C SER A 136 20.57 -3.70 -7.88
N GLY A 137 20.42 -2.44 -8.26
CA GLY A 137 19.59 -2.05 -9.37
C GLY A 137 18.10 -2.28 -9.10
N VAL A 138 17.25 -1.60 -9.85
CA VAL A 138 15.79 -1.72 -9.75
C VAL A 138 15.12 -1.61 -11.10
N ASN A 139 13.91 -2.18 -11.19
CA ASN A 139 13.03 -2.04 -12.34
C ASN A 139 11.84 -1.15 -11.98
N ILE A 140 11.52 -0.19 -12.81
CA ILE A 140 10.29 0.60 -12.71
C ILE A 140 9.20 -0.13 -13.47
N VAL A 141 8.11 -0.45 -12.79
CA VAL A 141 6.92 -1.08 -13.39
C VAL A 141 5.79 -0.06 -13.39
N SER A 142 5.14 0.09 -14.52
CA SER A 142 4.01 1.00 -14.66
C SER A 142 2.81 0.32 -15.29
N ASP A 143 1.64 0.67 -14.80
CA ASP A 143 0.35 0.20 -15.30
C ASP A 143 -0.68 1.33 -15.26
N GLY A 144 -1.46 1.45 -16.32
CA GLY A 144 -2.53 2.44 -16.44
C GLY A 144 -3.89 1.82 -16.10
N TRP A 145 -4.68 2.51 -15.30
CA TRP A 145 -6.04 2.09 -14.97
C TRP A 145 -6.97 3.30 -14.77
N THR A 146 -8.24 3.03 -14.62
CA THR A 146 -9.23 4.07 -14.37
C THR A 146 -9.93 3.79 -13.05
N ASP A 147 -9.98 4.78 -12.16
CA ASP A 147 -10.62 4.65 -10.87
C ASP A 147 -12.17 4.69 -10.97
N LEU A 148 -12.84 4.50 -9.82
CA LEU A 148 -14.31 4.54 -9.76
C LEU A 148 -14.91 5.91 -10.10
N ALA A 149 -14.14 6.99 -9.94
CA ALA A 149 -14.51 8.34 -10.31
C ALA A 149 -14.20 8.65 -11.79
N ARG A 150 -13.72 7.64 -12.54
CA ARG A 150 -13.30 7.71 -13.94
C ARG A 150 -12.05 8.58 -14.17
N HIS A 151 -11.21 8.72 -13.15
CA HIS A 151 -9.90 9.35 -13.32
C HIS A 151 -8.93 8.35 -13.94
N PRO A 152 -8.28 8.71 -15.05
CA PRO A 152 -7.24 7.89 -15.65
C PRO A 152 -5.96 8.03 -14.83
N LEU A 153 -5.56 6.97 -14.17
CA LEU A 153 -4.38 6.92 -13.30
C LEU A 153 -3.25 6.12 -13.95
N ILE A 154 -2.02 6.54 -13.71
CA ILE A 154 -0.82 5.78 -14.03
C ILE A 154 -0.11 5.45 -12.72
N ASN A 155 -0.01 4.17 -12.40
CA ASN A 155 0.71 3.68 -11.24
C ASN A 155 2.18 3.48 -11.57
N PHE A 156 3.04 3.83 -10.63
CA PHE A 156 4.46 3.54 -10.66
C PHE A 156 4.86 2.72 -9.45
N MET A 157 5.53 1.62 -9.71
CA MET A 157 6.09 0.71 -8.72
C MET A 157 7.56 0.49 -9.02
N VAL A 158 8.35 0.27 -7.99
CA VAL A 158 9.73 -0.20 -8.12
C VAL A 158 9.78 -1.66 -7.69
N SER A 159 10.32 -2.50 -8.54
CA SER A 159 10.65 -3.89 -8.21
C SER A 159 12.14 -4.01 -7.92
N SER A 160 12.46 -4.49 -6.74
CA SER A 160 13.85 -4.69 -6.27
C SER A 160 14.02 -6.10 -5.72
N LEU A 161 15.26 -6.50 -5.43
CA LEU A 161 15.56 -7.79 -4.78
C LEU A 161 14.87 -7.92 -3.40
N ASN A 162 14.66 -6.80 -2.70
CA ASN A 162 14.02 -6.77 -1.38
C ASN A 162 12.50 -6.59 -1.44
N GLY A 163 11.90 -6.75 -2.62
CA GLY A 163 10.47 -6.69 -2.84
C GLY A 163 9.99 -5.46 -3.60
N PRO A 164 8.71 -5.43 -3.97
CA PRO A 164 8.11 -4.32 -4.69
C PRO A 164 7.78 -3.16 -3.75
N VAL A 165 7.99 -1.95 -4.24
CA VAL A 165 7.62 -0.70 -3.54
C VAL A 165 6.71 0.12 -4.45
N PHE A 166 5.51 0.46 -3.97
CA PHE A 166 4.64 1.41 -4.65
C PHE A 166 5.20 2.83 -4.46
N LEU A 167 5.44 3.54 -5.56
CA LEU A 167 5.93 4.92 -5.52
C LEU A 167 4.77 5.91 -5.46
N LYS A 168 3.97 5.92 -6.51
CA LYS A 168 2.87 6.87 -6.68
C LYS A 168 1.89 6.44 -7.76
N ALA A 169 0.69 7.01 -7.70
CA ALA A 169 -0.25 7.10 -8.81
C ALA A 169 -0.29 8.55 -9.29
N VAL A 170 -0.28 8.74 -10.61
CA VAL A 170 -0.39 10.06 -11.24
C VAL A 170 -1.75 10.13 -11.92
N ASP A 171 -2.55 11.13 -11.52
CA ASP A 171 -3.81 11.45 -12.22
C ASP A 171 -3.46 12.19 -13.51
N THR A 172 -3.96 11.65 -14.61
CA THR A 172 -3.74 12.20 -15.96
C THR A 172 -5.04 12.74 -16.56
N LEU A 173 -6.00 13.11 -15.70
CA LEU A 173 -7.26 13.73 -16.13
C LEU A 173 -6.96 15.05 -16.84
N GLY A 174 -7.47 15.20 -18.07
CA GLY A 174 -7.25 16.39 -18.90
C GLY A 174 -5.94 16.36 -19.69
N GLU A 175 -5.06 15.38 -19.48
CA GLU A 175 -3.81 15.25 -20.21
C GLU A 175 -3.96 14.38 -21.47
N TYR A 176 -3.31 14.78 -22.56
CA TYR A 176 -3.18 13.96 -23.75
C TYR A 176 -1.98 13.03 -23.59
N LYS A 177 -2.27 11.73 -23.41
CA LYS A 177 -1.25 10.70 -23.14
C LYS A 177 -0.50 10.28 -24.42
N ASP A 178 0.18 11.21 -25.07
CA ASP A 178 1.10 10.87 -26.15
C ASP A 178 2.45 10.37 -25.61
N ALA A 179 3.32 9.96 -26.54
CA ALA A 179 4.63 9.42 -26.18
C ALA A 179 5.53 10.48 -25.51
N GLN A 180 5.37 11.76 -25.87
CA GLN A 180 6.18 12.85 -25.31
C GLN A 180 5.80 13.10 -23.84
N PHE A 181 4.50 13.27 -23.54
CA PHE A 181 4.01 13.44 -22.18
C PHE A 181 4.40 12.25 -21.29
N MET A 182 4.18 11.03 -21.81
CA MET A 182 4.54 9.81 -21.10
C MET A 182 6.06 9.72 -20.88
N GLY A 183 6.87 10.05 -21.90
CA GLY A 183 8.33 10.06 -21.83
C GLY A 183 8.85 11.00 -20.73
N GLU A 184 8.35 12.23 -20.68
CA GLU A 184 8.70 13.19 -19.65
C GLU A 184 8.28 12.74 -18.24
N LEU A 185 7.10 12.08 -18.12
CA LEU A 185 6.64 11.53 -16.87
C LEU A 185 7.56 10.39 -16.38
N PHE A 186 7.93 9.46 -17.26
CA PHE A 186 8.84 8.37 -16.93
C PHE A 186 10.25 8.87 -16.59
N ILE A 187 10.75 9.85 -17.31
CA ILE A 187 12.03 10.51 -17.03
C ILE A 187 12.04 11.05 -15.59
N ARG A 188 11.00 11.78 -15.18
CA ARG A 188 10.89 12.28 -13.80
C ARG A 188 10.87 11.16 -12.76
N VAL A 189 10.25 10.01 -13.09
CA VAL A 189 10.23 8.85 -12.18
C VAL A 189 11.61 8.20 -12.09
N VAL A 190 12.34 8.06 -13.20
CA VAL A 190 13.71 7.56 -13.22
C VAL A 190 14.63 8.46 -12.39
N GLU A 191 14.49 9.77 -12.52
CA GLU A 191 15.26 10.76 -11.73
C GLU A 191 14.94 10.68 -10.23
N GLU A 192 13.67 10.47 -9.86
CA GLU A 192 13.22 10.28 -8.48
C GLU A 192 13.76 9.00 -7.85
N VAL A 193 13.80 7.91 -8.60
CA VAL A 193 14.33 6.60 -8.16
C VAL A 193 15.86 6.62 -8.09
N GLY A 194 16.48 7.43 -8.91
CA GLY A 194 17.92 7.52 -9.11
C GLY A 194 18.33 6.87 -10.43
N VAL A 195 18.88 7.68 -11.32
CA VAL A 195 19.26 7.27 -12.69
C VAL A 195 20.21 6.08 -12.69
N ASP A 196 21.18 6.08 -11.76
CA ASP A 196 22.17 5.01 -11.65
C ASP A 196 21.60 3.71 -11.03
N SER A 197 20.47 3.81 -10.35
CA SER A 197 19.78 2.67 -9.76
C SER A 197 18.79 2.00 -10.72
N CYS A 198 18.29 2.74 -11.70
CA CYS A 198 17.27 2.24 -12.62
C CYS A 198 17.92 1.44 -13.75
N VAL A 199 17.55 0.18 -13.88
CA VAL A 199 18.04 -0.73 -14.93
C VAL A 199 17.01 -0.87 -16.04
N GLN A 200 15.73 -0.93 -15.71
CA GLN A 200 14.68 -1.29 -16.65
C GLN A 200 13.36 -0.57 -16.35
N ILE A 201 12.61 -0.28 -17.40
CA ILE A 201 11.21 0.16 -17.34
C ILE A 201 10.34 -0.93 -17.97
N ILE A 202 9.28 -1.33 -17.27
CA ILE A 202 8.33 -2.34 -17.71
C ILE A 202 6.94 -1.71 -17.79
N THR A 203 6.33 -1.77 -18.98
CA THR A 203 4.96 -1.27 -19.20
C THR A 203 4.15 -2.31 -19.97
N ASP A 204 2.87 -2.02 -20.24
CA ASP A 204 2.15 -2.76 -21.26
C ASP A 204 2.80 -2.58 -22.66
N ASN A 205 2.35 -3.35 -23.63
CA ASN A 205 2.88 -3.32 -25.00
C ASN A 205 2.08 -2.38 -25.93
N ALA A 206 1.51 -1.30 -25.39
CA ALA A 206 0.82 -0.32 -26.21
C ALA A 206 1.82 0.48 -27.09
N PRO A 207 1.44 0.89 -28.32
CA PRO A 207 2.32 1.67 -29.19
C PRO A 207 2.89 2.94 -28.54
N VAL A 208 2.10 3.62 -27.69
CA VAL A 208 2.53 4.79 -26.92
C VAL A 208 3.63 4.41 -25.93
N CYS A 209 3.50 3.26 -25.27
CA CYS A 209 4.50 2.80 -24.28
C CYS A 209 5.82 2.44 -24.93
N ASN A 210 5.79 1.84 -26.14
CA ASN A 210 6.99 1.58 -26.93
C ASN A 210 7.69 2.90 -27.29
N ALA A 211 6.96 3.86 -27.87
CA ALA A 211 7.53 5.16 -28.21
C ALA A 211 8.05 5.92 -26.97
N THR A 212 7.37 5.80 -25.82
CA THR A 212 7.82 6.31 -24.52
C THR A 212 9.16 5.68 -24.10
N GLY A 213 9.28 4.35 -24.25
CA GLY A 213 10.53 3.64 -23.97
C GLY A 213 11.70 4.20 -24.77
N MET A 214 11.52 4.40 -26.07
CA MET A 214 12.55 4.98 -26.94
C MET A 214 12.99 6.39 -26.49
N ILE A 215 12.06 7.22 -25.99
CA ILE A 215 12.37 8.57 -25.46
C ILE A 215 13.25 8.44 -24.20
N VAL A 216 12.92 7.52 -23.30
CA VAL A 216 13.69 7.31 -22.06
C VAL A 216 15.08 6.75 -22.37
N GLU A 217 15.17 5.72 -23.23
CA GLU A 217 16.44 5.12 -23.67
C GLU A 217 17.34 6.12 -24.39
N ALA A 218 16.78 7.04 -25.17
CA ALA A 218 17.53 8.11 -25.82
C ALA A 218 18.17 9.07 -24.81
N LYS A 219 17.49 9.34 -23.67
CA LYS A 219 18.02 10.18 -22.59
C LYS A 219 18.95 9.40 -21.64
N TYR A 220 18.59 8.16 -21.32
CA TYR A 220 19.31 7.29 -20.39
C TYR A 220 19.61 5.93 -21.04
N PRO A 221 20.71 5.81 -21.83
CA PRO A 221 21.01 4.60 -22.60
C PRO A 221 21.23 3.33 -21.75
N GLN A 222 21.45 3.47 -20.44
CA GLN A 222 21.58 2.36 -19.51
C GLN A 222 20.23 1.81 -19.01
N VAL A 223 19.12 2.51 -19.28
CA VAL A 223 17.77 2.11 -18.85
C VAL A 223 17.06 1.46 -20.03
N PHE A 224 16.75 0.17 -19.93
CA PHE A 224 16.08 -0.58 -20.99
C PHE A 224 14.56 -0.54 -20.83
N TRP A 225 13.84 -0.35 -21.91
CA TRP A 225 12.40 -0.56 -21.93
C TRP A 225 12.06 -2.00 -22.32
N THR A 226 11.07 -2.60 -21.65
CA THR A 226 10.61 -3.97 -21.91
C THR A 226 9.09 -4.07 -21.78
N PRO A 227 8.39 -4.71 -22.73
CA PRO A 227 6.97 -4.96 -22.58
C PRO A 227 6.71 -6.01 -21.49
N CYS A 228 5.63 -5.80 -20.74
CA CYS A 228 5.19 -6.72 -19.70
C CYS A 228 4.78 -8.07 -20.31
N ILE A 229 5.50 -9.12 -19.94
CA ILE A 229 5.25 -10.48 -20.45
C ILE A 229 3.86 -11.00 -20.04
N VAL A 230 3.37 -10.63 -18.88
CA VAL A 230 2.05 -11.05 -18.38
C VAL A 230 0.93 -10.48 -19.25
N HIS A 231 1.03 -9.19 -19.61
CA HIS A 231 0.10 -8.57 -20.56
C HIS A 231 0.15 -9.24 -21.93
N SER A 232 1.35 -9.50 -22.45
CA SER A 232 1.54 -10.16 -23.75
C SER A 232 0.96 -11.57 -23.75
N LEU A 233 1.21 -12.37 -22.72
CA LEU A 233 0.63 -13.71 -22.57
C LEU A 233 -0.90 -13.67 -22.44
N ASN A 234 -1.44 -12.72 -21.68
CA ASN A 234 -2.90 -12.58 -21.53
C ASN A 234 -3.57 -12.24 -22.86
N PHE A 235 -2.98 -11.37 -23.68
CA PHE A 235 -3.49 -11.07 -25.02
C PHE A 235 -3.43 -12.31 -25.93
N THR A 236 -2.33 -13.05 -25.92
CA THR A 236 -2.19 -14.29 -26.70
C THR A 236 -3.24 -15.33 -26.30
N LEU A 237 -3.43 -15.56 -24.99
CA LEU A 237 -4.44 -16.49 -24.49
C LEU A 237 -5.86 -16.08 -24.87
N LYS A 238 -6.17 -14.77 -24.79
CA LYS A 238 -7.47 -14.26 -25.22
C LYS A 238 -7.71 -14.44 -26.71
N SER A 239 -6.68 -14.22 -27.55
CA SER A 239 -6.76 -14.46 -29.00
C SER A 239 -7.04 -15.93 -29.29
N ILE A 240 -6.31 -16.86 -28.69
CA ILE A 240 -6.53 -18.29 -28.84
C ILE A 240 -7.96 -18.68 -28.41
N ALA A 241 -8.44 -18.14 -27.28
CA ALA A 241 -9.78 -18.44 -26.78
C ALA A 241 -10.89 -17.90 -27.70
N SER A 242 -10.66 -16.76 -28.39
CA SER A 242 -11.62 -16.20 -29.33
C SER A 242 -11.68 -16.95 -30.67
N ASP A 243 -10.61 -17.66 -31.05
CA ASP A 243 -10.55 -18.44 -32.28
C ASP A 243 -11.14 -19.85 -32.12
N VAL A 244 -11.44 -20.27 -30.87
CA VAL A 244 -11.97 -21.62 -30.55
C VAL A 244 -13.49 -21.58 -30.26
N LEU A 245 -14.12 -20.40 -30.13
CA LEU A 245 -15.56 -20.20 -29.94
C LEU A 245 -16.24 -19.67 -31.18
#